data_d8e2b77d80fe6dcd044c55a7c393bd95
#
_entry.id   d8e2b77d80fe6dcd044c55a7c393bd95
#
_cell.length_a   1.000
_cell.length_b   1.000
_cell.length_c   1.000
_cell.angle_alpha   90.00
_cell.angle_beta   90.00
_cell.angle_gamma   90.00
#
_symmetry.space_group_name_H-M   'P 1'
#
loop_
_entity.id
_entity.type
_entity.pdbx_description
1 polymer ?
#
loop_
_entity_poly.entity_id
_entity_poly.type
_entity_poly.pdbx_seq_one_letter_code
_entity_poly.pdbx_strand_id
1 'polypeptide(L)'
;MSHIRYTAAACQTDLPNPIDRLQMRGNTDRMVSMIDSAVAGSAPFLPVRLVVFPEFAHAAPVFASVPELLDRLAIPIPNEHTERLVEKAREHDIYIQSGSMLEADPKWPGRLFNTTCLVGPDGILCKYRKVNTWIPYEVHTSPHDIEGYDEPLFPVAETPIGTLGCAICYDWLFPEALRQLAANGAEVLIRVSAYMDPWGATEPMNWWTIVNRCRALENMAYVVAANQGASLRHYPPYSWPGGSQIVDFDGRVLADASPGPGERIVTAAIDISALRHERASRIGHHMLAHLRTDAYPVYQERAYPPPDRAAALSYDENVRLIAKAKEESAARATRSRSTGRPIQPLTTAGLK
;
A
#
# COMPACT_ATOMS: atom_id res chain seq x y z
N MET A 1 -29.74 -2.93 -9.70
CA MET A 1 -28.67 -3.13 -8.70
C MET A 1 -28.80 -2.03 -7.67
N SER A 2 -28.66 -2.33 -6.38
CA SER A 2 -28.65 -1.29 -5.32
C SER A 2 -27.50 -0.31 -5.54
N HIS A 3 -27.72 0.97 -5.29
CA HIS A 3 -26.69 2.00 -5.38
C HIS A 3 -25.69 1.83 -4.24
N ILE A 4 -24.40 1.61 -4.56
CA ILE A 4 -23.34 1.41 -3.58
C ILE A 4 -22.59 2.72 -3.37
N ARG A 5 -22.92 3.40 -2.28
CA ARG A 5 -22.30 4.66 -1.86
C ARG A 5 -22.12 4.67 -0.35
N TYR A 6 -20.96 5.08 0.15
CA TYR A 6 -20.63 5.08 1.57
C TYR A 6 -19.50 6.07 1.87
N THR A 7 -19.27 6.33 3.16
CA THR A 7 -18.11 7.08 3.62
C THR A 7 -16.93 6.15 3.88
N ALA A 8 -15.77 6.45 3.28
CA ALA A 8 -14.49 5.89 3.69
C ALA A 8 -13.79 6.82 4.69
N ALA A 9 -13.04 6.25 5.63
CA ALA A 9 -12.24 6.96 6.62
C ALA A 9 -10.78 6.52 6.53
N ALA A 10 -9.88 7.46 6.30
CA ALA A 10 -8.43 7.26 6.40
C ALA A 10 -7.95 7.80 7.75
N CYS A 11 -7.46 6.93 8.61
CA CYS A 11 -6.99 7.24 9.95
C CYS A 11 -5.49 7.51 9.94
N GLN A 12 -5.10 8.76 10.20
CA GLN A 12 -3.72 9.13 10.45
C GLN A 12 -3.41 8.90 11.94
N THR A 13 -2.32 8.23 12.26
CA THR A 13 -1.97 7.87 13.64
C THR A 13 -0.70 8.54 14.11
N ASP A 14 -0.62 8.87 15.40
CA ASP A 14 0.58 9.29 16.14
C ASP A 14 0.72 8.39 17.38
N LEU A 15 1.10 7.14 17.15
CA LEU A 15 1.12 6.09 18.17
C LEU A 15 2.55 5.85 18.67
N PRO A 16 2.72 5.43 19.94
CA PRO A 16 3.99 4.98 20.47
C PRO A 16 4.58 3.84 19.64
N ASN A 17 5.91 3.74 19.63
CA ASN A 17 6.59 2.68 18.94
C ASN A 17 6.94 1.54 19.90
N PRO A 18 6.21 0.40 19.85
CA PRO A 18 6.44 -0.72 20.75
C PRO A 18 7.84 -1.33 20.58
N ILE A 19 8.43 -1.78 21.67
CA ILE A 19 9.70 -2.53 21.70
C ILE A 19 9.47 -4.01 22.07
N ASP A 20 8.25 -4.37 22.43
CA ASP A 20 7.79 -5.74 22.66
C ASP A 20 6.31 -5.91 22.31
N ARG A 21 5.86 -7.17 22.24
CA ARG A 21 4.47 -7.52 21.87
C ARG A 21 3.42 -6.98 22.84
N LEU A 22 3.73 -6.87 24.14
CA LEU A 22 2.76 -6.41 25.14
C LEU A 22 2.38 -4.95 24.92
N GLN A 23 3.33 -4.14 24.48
CA GLN A 23 3.09 -2.71 24.25
C GLN A 23 2.18 -2.44 23.04
N MET A 24 2.05 -3.39 22.10
CA MET A 24 1.16 -3.24 20.94
C MET A 24 -0.31 -3.08 21.32
N ARG A 25 -0.74 -3.60 22.48
CA ARG A 25 -2.14 -3.51 22.94
C ARG A 25 -2.60 -2.06 23.05
N GLY A 26 -1.76 -1.16 23.57
CA GLY A 26 -2.08 0.27 23.66
C GLY A 26 -2.36 0.90 22.28
N ASN A 27 -1.59 0.53 21.27
CA ASN A 27 -1.83 0.99 19.90
C ASN A 27 -3.18 0.48 19.37
N THR A 28 -3.47 -0.80 19.60
CA THR A 28 -4.77 -1.39 19.19
C THR A 28 -5.94 -0.77 19.93
N ASP A 29 -5.80 -0.47 21.22
CA ASP A 29 -6.83 0.26 22.01
C ASP A 29 -7.13 1.62 21.37
N ARG A 30 -6.10 2.34 20.98
CA ARG A 30 -6.28 3.64 20.31
C ARG A 30 -6.91 3.50 18.94
N MET A 31 -6.49 2.52 18.12
CA MET A 31 -7.10 2.25 16.81
C MET A 31 -8.59 1.93 16.94
N VAL A 32 -8.98 1.08 17.90
CA VAL A 32 -10.37 0.79 18.21
C VAL A 32 -11.16 2.06 18.54
N SER A 33 -10.61 2.93 19.39
CA SER A 33 -11.23 4.22 19.72
C SER A 33 -11.37 5.14 18.50
N MET A 34 -10.41 5.11 17.56
CA MET A 34 -10.49 5.89 16.32
C MET A 34 -11.57 5.34 15.38
N ILE A 35 -11.79 4.01 15.33
CA ILE A 35 -12.90 3.40 14.59
C ILE A 35 -14.23 3.92 15.11
N ASP A 36 -14.45 3.85 16.43
CA ASP A 36 -15.67 4.35 17.06
C ASP A 36 -15.90 5.85 16.76
N SER A 37 -14.83 6.64 16.80
CA SER A 37 -14.88 8.07 16.46
C SER A 37 -15.24 8.33 14.98
N ALA A 38 -14.67 7.55 14.06
CA ALA A 38 -14.96 7.67 12.63
C ALA A 38 -16.43 7.35 12.33
N VAL A 39 -16.95 6.28 12.91
CA VAL A 39 -18.34 5.86 12.76
C VAL A 39 -19.28 6.89 13.36
N ALA A 40 -19.05 7.31 14.61
CA ALA A 40 -19.90 8.29 15.29
C ALA A 40 -19.91 9.65 14.58
N GLY A 41 -18.76 10.13 14.10
CA GLY A 41 -18.63 11.41 13.42
C GLY A 41 -19.36 11.46 12.06
N SER A 42 -19.54 10.33 11.41
CA SER A 42 -20.20 10.22 10.10
C SER A 42 -21.68 9.81 10.20
N ALA A 43 -22.13 9.34 11.36
CA ALA A 43 -23.49 8.80 11.54
C ALA A 43 -24.64 9.74 11.12
N PRO A 44 -24.53 11.09 11.30
CA PRO A 44 -25.58 12.02 10.84
C PRO A 44 -25.65 12.19 9.32
N PHE A 45 -24.67 11.68 8.59
CA PHE A 45 -24.52 11.90 7.14
C PHE A 45 -24.60 10.57 6.38
N LEU A 46 -23.53 10.26 5.67
CA LEU A 46 -23.38 8.97 4.97
C LEU A 46 -22.57 8.02 5.85
N PRO A 47 -23.10 6.82 6.17
CA PRO A 47 -22.41 5.89 7.08
C PRO A 47 -21.00 5.51 6.61
N VAL A 48 -20.06 5.41 7.55
CA VAL A 48 -18.75 4.81 7.29
C VAL A 48 -18.94 3.31 7.05
N ARG A 49 -18.29 2.82 5.97
CA ARG A 49 -18.25 1.38 5.68
C ARG A 49 -16.81 0.87 5.48
N LEU A 50 -15.82 1.77 5.33
CA LEU A 50 -14.40 1.43 5.20
C LEU A 50 -13.57 2.32 6.12
N VAL A 51 -12.74 1.71 6.96
CA VAL A 51 -11.74 2.38 7.80
C VAL A 51 -10.35 1.86 7.44
N VAL A 52 -9.37 2.75 7.28
CA VAL A 52 -8.00 2.41 6.87
C VAL A 52 -7.00 2.96 7.86
N PHE A 53 -6.08 2.11 8.35
CA PHE A 53 -4.97 2.49 9.21
C PHE A 53 -3.64 2.46 8.44
N PRO A 54 -2.62 3.22 8.90
CA PRO A 54 -1.35 3.33 8.21
C PRO A 54 -0.41 2.14 8.46
N GLU A 55 0.71 2.12 7.73
CA GLU A 55 1.80 1.18 7.94
C GLU A 55 2.37 1.34 9.35
N PHE A 56 2.76 0.22 9.96
CA PHE A 56 3.32 0.16 11.31
C PHE A 56 2.40 0.68 12.43
N ALA A 57 1.11 0.72 12.21
CA ALA A 57 0.16 1.14 13.27
C ALA A 57 0.26 0.26 14.52
N HIS A 58 0.62 -1.02 14.38
CA HIS A 58 0.79 -1.93 15.53
C HIS A 58 2.20 -1.85 16.11
N ALA A 59 3.22 -1.98 15.28
CA ALA A 59 4.64 -1.82 15.64
C ALA A 59 5.49 -1.58 14.40
N ALA A 60 6.51 -0.73 14.53
CA ALA A 60 7.51 -0.53 13.50
C ALA A 60 8.76 -1.39 13.72
N PRO A 61 9.60 -1.62 12.69
CA PRO A 61 10.82 -2.40 12.79
C PRO A 61 11.94 -1.60 13.49
N VAL A 62 11.88 -1.50 14.80
CA VAL A 62 12.82 -0.71 15.62
C VAL A 62 14.16 -1.39 15.89
N PHE A 63 14.30 -2.67 15.52
CA PHE A 63 15.53 -3.44 15.67
C PHE A 63 16.20 -3.66 14.32
N ALA A 64 17.54 -3.71 14.32
CA ALA A 64 18.32 -3.74 13.10
C ALA A 64 18.37 -5.12 12.42
N SER A 65 17.97 -6.19 13.09
CA SER A 65 18.07 -7.55 12.58
C SER A 65 16.73 -8.29 12.53
N VAL A 66 16.56 -9.14 11.53
CA VAL A 66 15.38 -10.00 11.41
C VAL A 66 15.22 -10.94 12.62
N PRO A 67 16.26 -11.62 13.13
CA PRO A 67 16.11 -12.45 14.31
C PRO A 67 15.56 -11.72 15.53
N GLU A 68 16.02 -10.50 15.80
CA GLU A 68 15.56 -9.70 16.93
C GLU A 68 14.13 -9.21 16.74
N LEU A 69 13.74 -8.80 15.52
CA LEU A 69 12.37 -8.44 15.17
C LEU A 69 11.41 -9.62 15.32
N LEU A 70 11.83 -10.82 14.89
CA LEU A 70 11.07 -12.07 15.06
C LEU A 70 10.89 -12.44 16.52
N ASP A 71 11.92 -12.26 17.35
CA ASP A 71 11.86 -12.58 18.77
C ASP A 71 10.96 -11.62 19.55
N ARG A 72 11.02 -10.31 19.28
CA ARG A 72 10.43 -9.28 20.12
C ARG A 72 9.10 -8.72 19.62
N LEU A 73 8.92 -8.58 18.31
CA LEU A 73 7.80 -7.82 17.72
C LEU A 73 6.91 -8.63 16.78
N ALA A 74 7.47 -9.57 16.04
CA ALA A 74 6.67 -10.27 15.05
C ALA A 74 5.60 -11.17 15.69
N ILE A 75 4.42 -11.20 15.09
CA ILE A 75 3.25 -11.93 15.56
C ILE A 75 2.65 -12.75 14.41
N PRO A 76 1.99 -13.88 14.70
CA PRO A 76 1.25 -14.61 13.66
C PRO A 76 -0.01 -13.85 13.26
N ILE A 77 -0.59 -14.20 12.13
CA ILE A 77 -1.90 -13.76 11.70
C ILE A 77 -2.75 -15.01 11.42
N PRO A 78 -3.98 -15.14 12.03
CA PRO A 78 -4.65 -14.20 12.94
C PRO A 78 -3.99 -14.09 14.33
N ASN A 79 -4.35 -13.04 15.08
CA ASN A 79 -3.88 -12.75 16.41
C ASN A 79 -4.90 -11.90 17.20
N GLU A 80 -4.62 -11.63 18.50
CA GLU A 80 -5.50 -10.85 19.36
C GLU A 80 -5.83 -9.45 18.80
N HIS A 81 -4.92 -8.80 18.05
CA HIS A 81 -5.15 -7.48 17.48
C HIS A 81 -6.11 -7.55 16.29
N THR A 82 -5.93 -8.53 15.41
CA THR A 82 -6.84 -8.75 14.29
C THR A 82 -8.22 -9.18 14.75
N GLU A 83 -8.33 -10.00 15.81
CA GLU A 83 -9.62 -10.40 16.40
C GLU A 83 -10.40 -9.20 16.92
N ARG A 84 -9.75 -8.28 17.64
CA ARG A 84 -10.38 -7.04 18.10
C ARG A 84 -10.88 -6.14 16.97
N LEU A 85 -10.14 -6.08 15.86
CA LEU A 85 -10.60 -5.34 14.67
C LEU A 85 -11.80 -6.05 14.02
N VAL A 86 -11.84 -7.38 14.00
CA VAL A 86 -13.00 -8.15 13.50
C VAL A 86 -14.23 -7.91 14.39
N GLU A 87 -14.06 -7.85 15.72
CA GLU A 87 -15.15 -7.50 16.64
C GLU A 87 -15.74 -6.12 16.31
N LYS A 88 -14.89 -5.11 16.08
CA LYS A 88 -15.33 -3.77 15.67
C LYS A 88 -15.96 -3.73 14.28
N ALA A 89 -15.44 -4.51 13.35
CA ALA A 89 -16.02 -4.65 12.01
C ALA A 89 -17.45 -5.21 12.09
N ARG A 90 -17.67 -6.19 12.96
CA ARG A 90 -18.99 -6.79 13.22
C ARG A 90 -19.92 -5.84 13.96
N GLU A 91 -19.43 -5.14 14.98
CA GLU A 91 -20.21 -4.19 15.78
C GLU A 91 -20.81 -3.08 14.92
N HIS A 92 -20.04 -2.56 13.97
CA HIS A 92 -20.43 -1.42 13.14
C HIS A 92 -20.85 -1.80 11.72
N ASP A 93 -20.81 -3.07 11.34
CA ASP A 93 -21.04 -3.55 9.96
C ASP A 93 -20.15 -2.83 8.95
N ILE A 94 -18.83 -2.82 9.18
CA ILE A 94 -17.81 -2.11 8.38
C ILE A 94 -16.67 -3.04 7.95
N TYR A 95 -15.84 -2.55 7.04
CA TYR A 95 -14.57 -3.15 6.65
C TYR A 95 -13.42 -2.30 7.18
N ILE A 96 -12.36 -2.96 7.67
CA ILE A 96 -11.21 -2.30 8.27
C ILE A 96 -9.93 -2.83 7.63
N GLN A 97 -9.14 -1.95 7.04
CA GLN A 97 -7.77 -2.25 6.69
C GLN A 97 -6.90 -2.01 7.93
N SER A 98 -6.33 -3.08 8.46
CA SER A 98 -5.75 -3.15 9.81
C SER A 98 -4.54 -2.23 10.07
N GLY A 99 -4.07 -1.52 9.04
CA GLY A 99 -2.70 -1.03 9.08
C GLY A 99 -1.72 -2.19 8.90
N SER A 100 -0.41 -1.95 9.04
CA SER A 100 0.51 -3.08 8.93
C SER A 100 1.11 -3.50 10.26
N MET A 101 1.51 -4.77 10.31
CA MET A 101 2.18 -5.42 11.42
C MET A 101 3.34 -6.28 10.92
N LEU A 102 4.29 -6.55 11.81
CA LEU A 102 5.39 -7.48 11.55
C LEU A 102 4.88 -8.90 11.73
N GLU A 103 4.82 -9.67 10.65
CA GLU A 103 4.28 -11.03 10.65
C GLU A 103 5.40 -12.07 10.70
N ALA A 104 5.26 -13.03 11.61
CA ALA A 104 5.97 -14.31 11.61
C ALA A 104 4.98 -15.42 11.26
N ASP A 105 5.15 -16.05 10.10
CA ASP A 105 4.29 -17.13 9.66
C ASP A 105 5.01 -18.48 9.84
N PRO A 106 4.44 -19.43 10.59
CA PRO A 106 5.02 -20.77 10.77
C PRO A 106 5.28 -21.52 9.46
N LYS A 107 4.53 -21.23 8.39
CA LYS A 107 4.73 -21.78 7.06
C LYS A 107 6.08 -21.36 6.43
N TRP A 108 6.58 -20.19 6.83
CA TRP A 108 7.80 -19.60 6.30
C TRP A 108 8.78 -19.27 7.44
N PRO A 109 9.35 -20.28 8.11
CA PRO A 109 10.17 -20.09 9.29
C PRO A 109 11.41 -19.22 9.00
N GLY A 110 11.71 -18.31 9.93
CA GLY A 110 12.80 -17.35 9.80
C GLY A 110 12.57 -16.19 8.84
N ARG A 111 11.38 -16.10 8.24
CA ARG A 111 10.96 -14.96 7.39
C ARG A 111 10.16 -13.97 8.20
N LEU A 112 10.43 -12.69 7.96
CA LEU A 112 9.69 -11.57 8.54
C LEU A 112 8.96 -10.84 7.43
N PHE A 113 7.64 -10.68 7.57
CA PHE A 113 6.84 -9.95 6.59
C PHE A 113 6.30 -8.64 7.16
N ASN A 114 6.17 -7.63 6.31
CA ASN A 114 5.36 -6.46 6.57
C ASN A 114 3.98 -6.71 5.98
N THR A 115 2.98 -6.94 6.82
CA THR A 115 1.70 -7.50 6.42
C THR A 115 0.54 -6.65 6.90
N THR A 116 -0.46 -6.50 6.05
CA THR A 116 -1.75 -5.85 6.38
C THR A 116 -2.92 -6.78 6.05
N CYS A 117 -4.00 -6.66 6.82
CA CYS A 117 -5.22 -7.45 6.64
C CYS A 117 -6.41 -6.55 6.35
N LEU A 118 -7.25 -6.97 5.41
CA LEU A 118 -8.61 -6.48 5.32
C LEU A 118 -9.50 -7.38 6.18
N VAL A 119 -10.14 -6.82 7.17
CA VAL A 119 -11.10 -7.52 8.02
C VAL A 119 -12.51 -7.00 7.78
N GLY A 120 -13.48 -7.87 7.89
CA GLY A 120 -14.91 -7.57 7.82
C GLY A 120 -15.68 -8.23 8.96
N PRO A 121 -17.01 -8.13 8.97
CA PRO A 121 -17.85 -8.72 10.01
C PRO A 121 -17.64 -10.23 10.21
N ASP A 122 -17.27 -10.94 9.15
CA ASP A 122 -17.11 -12.41 9.17
C ASP A 122 -15.66 -12.87 9.45
N GLY A 123 -14.69 -11.93 9.55
CA GLY A 123 -13.30 -12.26 9.82
C GLY A 123 -12.31 -11.58 8.89
N ILE A 124 -11.11 -12.16 8.76
CA ILE A 124 -10.08 -11.72 7.82
C ILE A 124 -10.47 -12.17 6.41
N LEU A 125 -10.64 -11.21 5.50
CA LEU A 125 -11.03 -11.45 4.11
C LEU A 125 -9.82 -11.56 3.17
N CYS A 126 -8.76 -10.81 3.46
CA CYS A 126 -7.61 -10.68 2.61
C CYS A 126 -6.38 -10.35 3.45
N LYS A 127 -5.26 -10.98 3.13
CA LYS A 127 -3.94 -10.70 3.72
C LYS A 127 -2.99 -10.31 2.61
N TYR A 128 -2.34 -9.16 2.74
CA TYR A 128 -1.33 -8.69 1.80
C TYR A 128 0.03 -8.55 2.50
N ARG A 129 1.06 -9.17 1.95
CA ARG A 129 2.46 -9.02 2.34
C ARG A 129 3.18 -8.09 1.37
N LYS A 130 3.88 -7.10 1.87
CA LYS A 130 4.60 -6.11 1.07
C LYS A 130 5.55 -6.77 0.09
N VAL A 131 5.31 -6.54 -1.21
CA VAL A 131 6.11 -7.12 -2.30
C VAL A 131 7.36 -6.28 -2.55
N ASN A 132 7.20 -4.95 -2.62
CA ASN A 132 8.33 -4.04 -2.82
C ASN A 132 8.76 -3.46 -1.46
N THR A 133 9.71 -4.10 -0.79
CA THR A 133 10.28 -3.59 0.45
C THR A 133 11.12 -2.34 0.18
N TRP A 134 11.11 -1.39 1.12
CA TRP A 134 11.87 -0.15 1.00
C TRP A 134 13.35 -0.37 1.31
N ILE A 135 14.07 -0.75 0.30
CA ILE A 135 15.48 -1.08 0.36
C ILE A 135 16.36 0.18 0.26
N PRO A 136 17.49 0.19 0.97
CA PRO A 136 18.07 -0.89 1.78
C PRO A 136 17.56 -0.98 3.21
N TYR A 137 16.66 -0.10 3.63
CA TYR A 137 16.32 0.14 5.05
C TYR A 137 15.44 -0.96 5.64
N GLU A 138 14.46 -1.47 4.87
CA GLU A 138 13.62 -2.57 5.33
C GLU A 138 14.30 -3.92 5.10
N VAL A 139 14.37 -4.71 6.17
CA VAL A 139 14.92 -6.07 6.16
C VAL A 139 13.84 -7.15 6.02
N HIS A 140 12.59 -6.73 5.78
CA HIS A 140 11.47 -7.65 5.56
C HIS A 140 11.67 -8.50 4.31
N THR A 141 11.17 -9.72 4.37
CA THR A 141 11.16 -10.63 3.23
C THR A 141 10.04 -10.22 2.26
N SER A 142 10.37 -10.03 0.97
CA SER A 142 9.36 -10.00 -0.07
C SER A 142 8.85 -11.43 -0.33
N PRO A 143 7.53 -11.66 -0.37
CA PRO A 143 6.99 -12.99 -0.68
C PRO A 143 7.43 -13.49 -2.07
N HIS A 144 7.66 -12.58 -3.03
CA HIS A 144 8.13 -12.92 -4.37
C HIS A 144 9.55 -13.51 -4.39
N ASP A 145 10.35 -13.31 -3.33
CA ASP A 145 11.70 -13.85 -3.22
C ASP A 145 11.75 -15.26 -2.62
N ILE A 146 10.61 -15.82 -2.21
CA ILE A 146 10.51 -17.15 -1.61
C ILE A 146 10.23 -18.17 -2.71
N GLU A 147 11.13 -19.15 -2.85
CA GLU A 147 10.88 -20.29 -3.73
C GLU A 147 9.68 -21.11 -3.22
N GLY A 148 8.74 -21.39 -4.12
CA GLY A 148 7.53 -22.14 -3.78
C GLY A 148 6.47 -21.34 -3.00
N TYR A 149 6.57 -20.00 -2.97
CA TYR A 149 5.48 -19.18 -2.41
C TYR A 149 4.20 -19.39 -3.22
N ASP A 150 3.12 -19.79 -2.55
CA ASP A 150 1.89 -20.27 -3.17
C ASP A 150 0.64 -19.41 -2.87
N GLU A 151 0.81 -18.30 -2.12
CA GLU A 151 -0.26 -17.35 -1.87
C GLU A 151 -0.28 -16.24 -2.94
N PRO A 152 -1.44 -15.63 -3.25
CA PRO A 152 -1.51 -14.52 -4.19
C PRO A 152 -0.64 -13.33 -3.75
N LEU A 153 0.21 -12.81 -4.65
CA LEU A 153 1.06 -11.64 -4.36
C LEU A 153 0.25 -10.34 -4.27
N PHE A 154 -0.82 -10.22 -5.06
CA PHE A 154 -1.68 -9.02 -5.11
C PHE A 154 -3.15 -9.44 -4.98
N PRO A 155 -3.56 -9.94 -3.79
CA PRO A 155 -4.94 -10.35 -3.57
C PRO A 155 -5.89 -9.16 -3.53
N VAL A 156 -7.14 -9.41 -3.93
CA VAL A 156 -8.27 -8.49 -3.78
C VAL A 156 -9.41 -9.19 -3.09
N ALA A 157 -10.26 -8.45 -2.39
CA ALA A 157 -11.44 -8.98 -1.73
C ALA A 157 -12.71 -8.38 -2.34
N GLU A 158 -13.59 -9.23 -2.85
CA GLU A 158 -14.94 -8.84 -3.24
C GLU A 158 -15.80 -8.67 -1.99
N THR A 159 -16.45 -7.52 -1.87
CA THR A 159 -17.28 -7.16 -0.72
C THR A 159 -18.56 -6.46 -1.17
N PRO A 160 -19.59 -6.39 -0.31
CA PRO A 160 -20.78 -5.57 -0.57
C PRO A 160 -20.51 -4.09 -0.83
N ILE A 161 -19.35 -3.56 -0.43
CA ILE A 161 -18.96 -2.17 -0.64
C ILE A 161 -18.04 -1.95 -1.86
N GLY A 162 -17.81 -3.00 -2.65
CA GLY A 162 -16.92 -3.01 -3.82
C GLY A 162 -15.75 -3.97 -3.66
N THR A 163 -14.94 -4.10 -4.70
CA THR A 163 -13.71 -4.90 -4.68
C THR A 163 -12.55 -4.06 -4.14
N LEU A 164 -11.95 -4.51 -3.04
CA LEU A 164 -10.90 -3.80 -2.32
C LEU A 164 -9.54 -4.47 -2.52
N GLY A 165 -8.51 -3.68 -2.83
CA GLY A 165 -7.13 -4.15 -2.94
C GLY A 165 -6.18 -3.22 -2.19
N CYS A 166 -5.17 -3.78 -1.52
CA CYS A 166 -4.23 -3.03 -0.71
C CYS A 166 -2.80 -3.23 -1.17
N ALA A 167 -1.99 -2.17 -1.08
CA ALA A 167 -0.54 -2.20 -1.19
C ALA A 167 0.10 -1.30 -0.12
N ILE A 168 1.33 -1.65 0.28
CA ILE A 168 1.99 -1.00 1.42
C ILE A 168 3.08 -0.04 0.94
N CYS A 169 2.93 1.24 1.26
CA CYS A 169 3.93 2.31 1.22
C CYS A 169 4.77 2.33 -0.06
N TYR A 170 5.97 1.73 -0.05
CA TYR A 170 6.92 1.74 -1.17
C TYR A 170 6.38 1.06 -2.42
N ASP A 171 5.47 0.08 -2.30
CA ASP A 171 4.77 -0.52 -3.45
C ASP A 171 4.13 0.54 -4.36
N TRP A 172 3.69 1.65 -3.79
CA TRP A 172 2.98 2.71 -4.50
C TRP A 172 3.86 3.51 -5.46
N LEU A 173 5.17 3.47 -5.31
CA LEU A 173 6.09 4.08 -6.27
C LEU A 173 6.20 3.26 -7.57
N PHE A 174 5.72 2.02 -7.57
CA PHE A 174 5.70 1.12 -8.72
C PHE A 174 4.28 1.03 -9.30
N PRO A 175 4.01 1.65 -10.46
CA PRO A 175 2.68 1.61 -11.08
C PRO A 175 2.22 0.18 -11.37
N GLU A 176 3.14 -0.74 -11.59
CA GLU A 176 2.90 -2.15 -11.88
C GLU A 176 2.16 -2.86 -10.73
N ALA A 177 2.53 -2.58 -9.48
CA ALA A 177 1.88 -3.18 -8.30
C ALA A 177 0.39 -2.79 -8.22
N LEU A 178 0.09 -1.49 -8.40
CA LEU A 178 -1.28 -0.99 -8.34
C LEU A 178 -2.08 -1.39 -9.58
N ARG A 179 -1.42 -1.48 -10.73
CA ARG A 179 -2.02 -1.99 -11.96
C ARG A 179 -2.44 -3.46 -11.81
N GLN A 180 -1.62 -4.27 -11.12
CA GLN A 180 -1.96 -5.66 -10.85
C GLN A 180 -3.21 -5.79 -9.98
N LEU A 181 -3.34 -4.98 -8.92
CA LEU A 181 -4.57 -4.93 -8.11
C LEU A 181 -5.79 -4.52 -8.94
N ALA A 182 -5.66 -3.50 -9.78
CA ALA A 182 -6.74 -3.05 -10.66
C ALA A 182 -7.12 -4.11 -11.71
N ALA A 183 -6.13 -4.83 -12.27
CA ALA A 183 -6.35 -5.94 -13.20
C ALA A 183 -7.05 -7.11 -12.52
N ASN A 184 -6.81 -7.33 -11.23
CA ASN A 184 -7.52 -8.31 -10.39
C ASN A 184 -8.92 -7.82 -9.96
N GLY A 185 -9.36 -6.64 -10.42
CA GLY A 185 -10.71 -6.12 -10.23
C GLY A 185 -10.86 -5.05 -9.15
N ALA A 186 -9.80 -4.60 -8.49
CA ALA A 186 -9.92 -3.60 -7.43
C ALA A 186 -10.62 -2.32 -7.93
N GLU A 187 -11.62 -1.89 -7.18
CA GLU A 187 -12.38 -0.65 -7.36
C GLU A 187 -11.91 0.44 -6.38
N VAL A 188 -11.39 -0.01 -5.23
CA VAL A 188 -10.75 0.84 -4.23
C VAL A 188 -9.34 0.30 -3.99
N LEU A 189 -8.35 1.15 -4.26
CA LEU A 189 -6.94 0.91 -3.95
C LEU A 189 -6.64 1.51 -2.58
N ILE A 190 -6.26 0.67 -1.64
CA ILE A 190 -5.98 1.07 -0.27
C ILE A 190 -4.48 1.24 -0.08
N ARG A 191 -4.06 2.44 0.35
CA ARG A 191 -2.67 2.75 0.67
C ARG A 191 -2.45 2.75 2.18
N VAL A 192 -1.70 1.78 2.65
CA VAL A 192 -1.23 1.67 4.03
C VAL A 192 0.22 2.15 4.05
N SER A 193 0.53 3.30 4.70
CA SER A 193 1.84 3.94 4.48
C SER A 193 2.42 4.60 5.73
N ALA A 194 3.76 4.60 5.77
CA ALA A 194 4.59 5.41 6.64
C ALA A 194 5.59 6.19 5.77
N TYR A 195 5.07 7.11 4.95
CA TYR A 195 5.84 7.87 3.96
C TYR A 195 6.31 9.20 4.57
N MET A 196 7.62 9.41 4.61
CA MET A 196 8.24 10.49 5.38
C MET A 196 8.74 11.66 4.53
N ASP A 197 8.87 12.84 5.14
CA ASP A 197 9.29 14.09 4.49
C ASP A 197 10.65 14.05 3.80
N PRO A 198 11.71 13.49 4.37
CA PRO A 198 13.01 13.44 3.70
C PRO A 198 12.98 12.81 2.31
N TRP A 199 11.91 12.10 1.98
CA TRP A 199 11.71 11.41 0.69
C TRP A 199 10.67 12.09 -0.19
N GLY A 200 10.39 13.36 0.05
CA GLY A 200 9.54 14.17 -0.80
C GLY A 200 8.03 13.98 -0.56
N ALA A 201 7.63 13.58 0.64
CA ALA A 201 6.21 13.39 0.96
C ALA A 201 5.41 14.68 0.77
N THR A 202 5.92 15.81 1.28
CA THR A 202 5.26 17.11 1.23
C THR A 202 5.86 18.05 0.18
N GLU A 203 5.33 19.27 0.10
CA GLU A 203 5.85 20.33 -0.77
C GLU A 203 7.32 20.66 -0.46
N PRO A 204 8.14 20.99 -1.46
CA PRO A 204 7.76 21.28 -2.85
C PRO A 204 7.66 20.05 -3.77
N MET A 205 8.06 18.87 -3.34
CA MET A 205 8.03 17.66 -4.17
C MET A 205 6.64 17.04 -4.25
N ASN A 206 5.93 16.96 -3.13
CA ASN A 206 4.56 16.46 -2.99
C ASN A 206 4.31 15.08 -3.64
N TRP A 207 5.29 14.18 -3.56
CA TRP A 207 5.18 12.84 -4.16
C TRP A 207 4.01 12.04 -3.59
N TRP A 208 3.66 12.30 -2.33
CA TRP A 208 2.51 11.67 -1.70
C TRP A 208 1.23 11.89 -2.50
N THR A 209 0.86 13.16 -2.73
CA THR A 209 -0.37 13.52 -3.47
C THR A 209 -0.28 13.17 -4.94
N ILE A 210 0.88 13.43 -5.58
CA ILE A 210 1.10 13.12 -6.99
C ILE A 210 0.88 11.62 -7.24
N VAL A 211 1.49 10.76 -6.45
CA VAL A 211 1.37 9.31 -6.60
C VAL A 211 -0.07 8.85 -6.36
N ASN A 212 -0.72 9.29 -5.28
CA ASN A 212 -2.11 8.92 -4.99
C ASN A 212 -3.04 9.26 -6.17
N ARG A 213 -2.92 10.47 -6.71
CA ARG A 213 -3.71 10.94 -7.85
C ARG A 213 -3.42 10.15 -9.14
N CYS A 214 -2.14 9.91 -9.44
CA CYS A 214 -1.76 9.12 -10.61
C CYS A 214 -2.31 7.69 -10.52
N ARG A 215 -2.17 7.03 -9.37
CA ARG A 215 -2.66 5.65 -9.18
C ARG A 215 -4.18 5.56 -9.29
N ALA A 216 -4.91 6.55 -8.79
CA ALA A 216 -6.36 6.63 -8.95
C ALA A 216 -6.74 6.75 -10.43
N LEU A 217 -6.18 7.74 -11.12
CA LEU A 217 -6.48 8.08 -12.51
C LEU A 217 -6.14 6.92 -13.47
N GLU A 218 -4.91 6.42 -13.43
CA GLU A 218 -4.42 5.41 -14.38
C GLU A 218 -5.07 4.04 -14.19
N ASN A 219 -5.63 3.76 -13.00
CA ASN A 219 -6.32 2.52 -12.68
C ASN A 219 -7.85 2.66 -12.63
N MET A 220 -8.38 3.86 -12.90
CA MET A 220 -9.81 4.14 -12.82
C MET A 220 -10.41 3.57 -11.51
N ALA A 221 -9.80 3.91 -10.37
CA ALA A 221 -10.16 3.39 -9.06
C ALA A 221 -10.10 4.49 -8.00
N TYR A 222 -10.90 4.37 -6.95
CA TYR A 222 -10.73 5.22 -5.77
C TYR A 222 -9.42 4.88 -5.05
N VAL A 223 -8.82 5.87 -4.40
CA VAL A 223 -7.70 5.69 -3.49
C VAL A 223 -8.10 6.13 -2.09
N VAL A 224 -7.88 5.24 -1.11
CA VAL A 224 -8.00 5.57 0.32
C VAL A 224 -6.62 5.36 0.94
N ALA A 225 -5.96 6.46 1.27
CA ALA A 225 -4.57 6.48 1.68
C ALA A 225 -4.42 6.95 3.14
N ALA A 226 -4.00 6.06 4.03
CA ALA A 226 -3.63 6.39 5.39
C ALA A 226 -2.11 6.46 5.52
N ASN A 227 -1.61 7.59 6.04
CA ASN A 227 -0.19 7.80 6.33
C ASN A 227 0.03 8.00 7.82
N GLN A 228 1.20 7.60 8.30
CA GLN A 228 1.65 7.92 9.66
C GLN A 228 1.79 9.43 9.84
N GLY A 229 1.27 9.94 10.96
CA GLY A 229 1.49 11.30 11.45
C GLY A 229 2.38 11.31 12.69
N ALA A 230 3.33 10.38 12.78
CA ALA A 230 4.15 10.20 13.97
C ALA A 230 5.05 11.41 14.24
N SER A 231 4.93 11.93 15.46
CA SER A 231 5.72 13.05 15.94
C SER A 231 7.14 12.61 16.38
N LEU A 232 8.03 13.57 16.59
CA LEU A 232 9.37 13.33 17.15
C LEU A 232 9.33 12.66 18.53
N ARG A 233 8.22 12.78 19.25
CA ARG A 233 8.03 12.12 20.54
C ARG A 233 8.02 10.59 20.39
N HIS A 234 7.40 10.10 19.33
CA HIS A 234 7.22 8.66 19.09
C HIS A 234 8.24 8.09 18.12
N TYR A 235 8.78 8.94 17.23
CA TYR A 235 9.65 8.50 16.14
C TYR A 235 10.87 9.40 15.91
N PRO A 236 11.72 9.65 16.93
CA PRO A 236 12.97 10.38 16.71
C PRO A 236 13.92 9.57 15.80
N PRO A 237 14.75 10.20 14.96
CA PRO A 237 14.92 11.65 14.76
C PRO A 237 13.98 12.24 13.69
N TYR A 238 13.03 11.50 13.18
CA TYR A 238 12.13 11.93 12.11
C TYR A 238 10.70 12.11 12.63
N SER A 239 9.97 13.03 12.01
CA SER A 239 8.51 13.06 12.06
C SER A 239 7.95 12.60 10.73
N TRP A 240 6.74 12.04 10.74
CA TRP A 240 6.01 11.72 9.55
C TRP A 240 4.86 12.70 9.35
N PRO A 241 4.73 13.26 8.12
CA PRO A 241 3.89 14.43 7.91
C PRO A 241 2.40 14.10 7.84
N GLY A 242 2.01 12.82 7.92
CA GLY A 242 0.62 12.47 7.71
C GLY A 242 0.16 12.76 6.29
N GLY A 243 -0.86 13.63 6.17
CA GLY A 243 -1.46 13.97 4.87
C GLY A 243 -2.34 12.85 4.33
N SER A 244 -2.95 12.02 5.20
CA SER A 244 -3.89 10.98 4.78
C SER A 244 -4.93 11.53 3.83
N GLN A 245 -5.26 10.81 2.74
CA GLN A 245 -6.05 11.32 1.62
C GLN A 245 -7.09 10.32 1.11
N ILE A 246 -8.17 10.86 0.54
CA ILE A 246 -9.12 10.10 -0.27
C ILE A 246 -9.20 10.75 -1.64
N VAL A 247 -8.99 9.96 -2.70
CA VAL A 247 -8.93 10.44 -4.09
C VAL A 247 -9.93 9.67 -4.93
N ASP A 248 -10.65 10.37 -5.83
CA ASP A 248 -11.58 9.72 -6.74
C ASP A 248 -10.89 9.10 -7.97
N PHE A 249 -11.63 8.32 -8.73
CA PHE A 249 -11.14 7.61 -9.91
C PHE A 249 -10.72 8.51 -11.08
N ASP A 250 -10.95 9.81 -11.02
CA ASP A 250 -10.44 10.83 -11.96
C ASP A 250 -9.24 11.59 -11.37
N GLY A 251 -8.72 11.17 -10.23
CA GLY A 251 -7.54 11.77 -9.60
C GLY A 251 -7.82 13.07 -8.83
N ARG A 252 -9.08 13.38 -8.50
CA ARG A 252 -9.41 14.51 -7.64
C ARG A 252 -9.28 14.14 -6.17
N VAL A 253 -8.58 14.95 -5.40
CA VAL A 253 -8.53 14.82 -3.94
C VAL A 253 -9.88 15.23 -3.38
N LEU A 254 -10.60 14.28 -2.77
CA LEU A 254 -11.91 14.51 -2.16
C LEU A 254 -11.78 15.03 -0.72
N ALA A 255 -10.77 14.55 0.00
CA ALA A 255 -10.42 15.00 1.33
C ALA A 255 -8.96 14.69 1.63
N ASP A 256 -8.31 15.55 2.41
CA ASP A 256 -6.98 15.32 2.93
C ASP A 256 -6.81 15.81 4.37
N ALA A 257 -5.85 15.24 5.07
CA ALA A 257 -5.32 15.79 6.31
C ALA A 257 -4.23 16.78 5.93
N SER A 258 -4.34 18.04 6.32
CA SER A 258 -3.24 18.99 6.15
C SER A 258 -1.93 18.38 6.66
N PRO A 259 -0.78 18.59 5.97
CA PRO A 259 0.50 18.08 6.39
C PRO A 259 0.82 18.47 7.85
N GLY A 260 1.42 17.54 8.55
CA GLY A 260 1.84 17.72 9.94
C GLY A 260 1.61 16.47 10.78
N PRO A 261 2.41 16.27 11.83
CA PRO A 261 2.23 15.17 12.76
C PRO A 261 0.91 15.29 13.54
N GLY A 262 0.53 14.20 14.18
CA GLY A 262 -0.65 14.09 15.01
C GLY A 262 -1.76 13.24 14.41
N GLU A 263 -2.70 12.84 15.24
CA GLU A 263 -3.83 12.03 14.84
C GLU A 263 -4.88 12.82 14.08
N ARG A 264 -5.43 12.21 13.03
CA ARG A 264 -6.55 12.76 12.26
C ARG A 264 -7.41 11.63 11.69
N ILE A 265 -8.67 11.92 11.47
CA ILE A 265 -9.59 11.05 10.71
C ILE A 265 -10.08 11.85 9.52
N VAL A 266 -9.73 11.42 8.32
CA VAL A 266 -10.12 12.06 7.07
C VAL A 266 -11.22 11.24 6.43
N THR A 267 -12.34 11.85 6.07
CA THR A 267 -13.51 11.14 5.54
C THR A 267 -13.97 11.74 4.21
N ALA A 268 -14.37 10.88 3.28
CA ALA A 268 -15.04 11.29 2.05
C ALA A 268 -16.01 10.21 1.57
N ALA A 269 -17.00 10.65 0.78
CA ALA A 269 -17.93 9.72 0.13
C ALA A 269 -17.26 9.00 -1.04
N ILE A 270 -17.45 7.69 -1.12
CA ILE A 270 -17.10 6.82 -2.24
C ILE A 270 -18.38 6.34 -2.91
N ASP A 271 -18.45 6.43 -4.24
CA ASP A 271 -19.57 5.98 -5.05
C ASP A 271 -19.11 4.90 -6.05
N ILE A 272 -19.23 3.65 -5.66
CA ILE A 272 -18.85 2.50 -6.49
C ILE A 272 -19.78 2.35 -7.70
N SER A 273 -21.05 2.74 -7.56
CA SER A 273 -21.98 2.69 -8.68
C SER A 273 -21.59 3.67 -9.78
N ALA A 274 -21.15 4.87 -9.42
CA ALA A 274 -20.63 5.85 -10.39
C ALA A 274 -19.34 5.33 -11.04
N LEU A 275 -18.39 4.76 -10.29
CA LEU A 275 -17.18 4.17 -10.83
C LEU A 275 -17.50 3.05 -11.85
N ARG A 276 -18.41 2.16 -11.51
CA ARG A 276 -18.82 1.05 -12.40
C ARG A 276 -19.47 1.56 -13.69
N HIS A 277 -20.27 2.62 -13.56
CA HIS A 277 -20.85 3.29 -14.73
C HIS A 277 -19.74 3.85 -15.64
N GLU A 278 -18.78 4.58 -15.08
CA GLU A 278 -17.65 5.13 -15.83
C GLU A 278 -16.80 4.03 -16.49
N ARG A 279 -16.46 2.96 -15.77
CA ARG A 279 -15.72 1.82 -16.35
C ARG A 279 -16.49 1.13 -17.49
N ALA A 280 -17.83 1.13 -17.46
CA ALA A 280 -18.65 0.51 -18.50
C ALA A 280 -18.91 1.42 -19.71
N SER A 281 -19.00 2.74 -19.51
CA SER A 281 -19.46 3.67 -20.55
C SER A 281 -18.35 4.50 -21.19
N ARG A 282 -17.20 4.66 -20.53
CA ARG A 282 -16.08 5.49 -21.02
C ARG A 282 -15.43 4.86 -22.26
N ILE A 283 -15.55 5.52 -23.42
CA ILE A 283 -14.99 5.06 -24.68
C ILE A 283 -13.52 5.53 -24.83
N GLY A 284 -13.27 6.82 -24.65
CA GLY A 284 -11.92 7.40 -24.67
C GLY A 284 -11.30 7.45 -23.29
N HIS A 285 -9.95 7.44 -23.20
CA HIS A 285 -9.20 7.51 -21.93
C HIS A 285 -9.55 6.38 -20.94
N HIS A 286 -9.84 5.20 -21.49
CA HIS A 286 -10.08 4.00 -20.68
C HIS A 286 -8.77 3.24 -20.47
N MET A 287 -7.97 3.65 -19.48
CA MET A 287 -6.60 3.19 -19.29
C MET A 287 -6.48 1.68 -19.03
N LEU A 288 -7.53 1.03 -18.51
CA LEU A 288 -7.53 -0.43 -18.33
C LEU A 288 -7.82 -1.17 -19.64
N ALA A 289 -8.82 -0.73 -20.41
CA ALA A 289 -9.21 -1.39 -21.66
C ALA A 289 -8.24 -1.14 -22.84
N HIS A 290 -7.51 -0.02 -22.80
CA HIS A 290 -6.56 0.35 -23.86
C HIS A 290 -5.11 -0.04 -23.54
N LEU A 291 -4.86 -0.73 -22.43
CA LEU A 291 -3.52 -1.12 -22.01
C LEU A 291 -2.93 -2.18 -22.96
N ARG A 292 -1.74 -1.91 -23.46
CA ARG A 292 -1.02 -2.75 -24.45
C ARG A 292 0.18 -3.42 -23.77
N THR A 293 -0.06 -4.30 -22.78
CA THR A 293 1.01 -4.98 -22.03
C THR A 293 1.96 -5.80 -22.90
N ASP A 294 1.44 -6.34 -24.01
CA ASP A 294 2.20 -7.05 -25.03
C ASP A 294 3.28 -6.22 -25.74
N ALA A 295 3.15 -4.88 -25.69
CA ALA A 295 4.12 -3.95 -26.26
C ALA A 295 5.28 -3.59 -25.32
N TYR A 296 5.29 -4.09 -24.08
CA TYR A 296 6.26 -3.70 -23.06
C TYR A 296 7.12 -4.88 -22.59
N PRO A 297 8.14 -5.29 -23.37
CA PRO A 297 8.98 -6.45 -23.04
C PRO A 297 9.75 -6.31 -21.72
N VAL A 298 9.94 -5.08 -21.23
CA VAL A 298 10.61 -4.81 -19.94
C VAL A 298 9.96 -5.54 -18.76
N TYR A 299 8.66 -5.81 -18.81
CA TYR A 299 7.94 -6.55 -17.76
C TYR A 299 8.18 -8.06 -17.77
N GLN A 300 8.88 -8.58 -18.77
CA GLN A 300 9.22 -9.99 -18.87
C GLN A 300 10.58 -10.31 -18.23
N GLU A 301 11.35 -9.30 -17.86
CA GLU A 301 12.70 -9.46 -17.31
C GLU A 301 12.78 -8.97 -15.87
N ARG A 302 13.32 -9.80 -15.00
CA ARG A 302 13.59 -9.43 -13.60
C ARG A 302 14.73 -8.41 -13.54
N ALA A 303 14.45 -7.20 -13.07
CA ALA A 303 15.45 -6.15 -12.90
C ALA A 303 16.03 -6.12 -11.46
N TYR A 304 15.18 -6.33 -10.46
CA TYR A 304 15.49 -6.34 -9.04
C TYR A 304 14.32 -7.04 -8.27
N PRO A 305 14.57 -7.67 -7.14
CA PRO A 305 15.88 -8.00 -6.57
C PRO A 305 16.58 -9.12 -7.35
N PRO A 306 17.93 -9.26 -7.23
CA PRO A 306 18.63 -10.41 -7.81
C PRO A 306 18.17 -11.72 -7.14
N PRO A 307 18.41 -12.88 -7.76
CA PRO A 307 17.90 -14.17 -7.28
C PRO A 307 18.26 -14.56 -5.83
N ASP A 308 19.36 -14.02 -5.32
CA ASP A 308 19.86 -14.25 -3.97
C ASP A 308 19.32 -13.26 -2.91
N ARG A 309 18.40 -12.36 -3.29
CA ARG A 309 17.83 -11.35 -2.39
C ARG A 309 17.14 -11.93 -1.16
N ALA A 310 16.50 -13.08 -1.31
CA ALA A 310 15.81 -13.73 -0.19
C ALA A 310 16.74 -14.12 0.99
N ALA A 311 18.04 -14.20 0.77
CA ALA A 311 19.04 -14.46 1.79
C ALA A 311 19.52 -13.21 2.54
N ALA A 312 19.21 -12.00 2.05
CA ALA A 312 19.64 -10.77 2.69
C ALA A 312 18.81 -10.49 3.95
N LEU A 313 19.47 -10.44 5.09
CA LEU A 313 18.87 -10.28 6.42
C LEU A 313 19.35 -9.00 7.14
N SER A 314 20.08 -8.13 6.46
CA SER A 314 20.65 -6.91 7.05
C SER A 314 20.70 -5.76 6.05
N TYR A 315 20.83 -4.54 6.58
CA TYR A 315 21.02 -3.32 5.79
C TYR A 315 22.22 -3.43 4.81
N ASP A 316 23.38 -3.90 5.32
CA ASP A 316 24.60 -3.97 4.51
C ASP A 316 24.49 -4.98 3.35
N GLU A 317 23.78 -6.07 3.56
CA GLU A 317 23.48 -7.04 2.50
C GLU A 317 22.56 -6.42 1.45
N ASN A 318 21.52 -5.72 1.86
CA ASN A 318 20.64 -4.99 0.95
C ASN A 318 21.39 -3.94 0.12
N VAL A 319 22.29 -3.17 0.73
CA VAL A 319 23.13 -2.19 0.01
C VAL A 319 23.97 -2.87 -1.07
N ARG A 320 24.59 -4.02 -0.76
CA ARG A 320 25.38 -4.80 -1.74
C ARG A 320 24.51 -5.30 -2.90
N LEU A 321 23.32 -5.83 -2.60
CA LEU A 321 22.39 -6.31 -3.64
C LEU A 321 21.84 -5.19 -4.52
N ILE A 322 21.61 -4.01 -3.97
CA ILE A 322 21.22 -2.83 -4.77
C ILE A 322 22.35 -2.40 -5.71
N ALA A 323 23.59 -2.37 -5.23
CA ALA A 323 24.73 -2.03 -6.08
C ALA A 323 24.84 -2.99 -7.26
N LYS A 324 24.76 -4.31 -7.02
CA LYS A 324 24.74 -5.34 -8.06
C LYS A 324 23.60 -5.14 -9.06
N ALA A 325 22.37 -4.91 -8.57
CA ALA A 325 21.21 -4.68 -9.45
C ALA A 325 21.36 -3.44 -10.33
N LYS A 326 21.97 -2.36 -9.81
CA LYS A 326 22.26 -1.15 -10.59
C LYS A 326 23.27 -1.42 -11.71
N GLU A 327 24.33 -2.18 -11.45
CA GLU A 327 25.32 -2.56 -12.44
C GLU A 327 24.69 -3.42 -13.55
N GLU A 328 23.88 -4.41 -13.20
CA GLU A 328 23.16 -5.25 -14.15
C GLU A 328 22.19 -4.44 -15.02
N SER A 329 21.42 -3.51 -14.41
CA SER A 329 20.51 -2.63 -15.14
C SER A 329 21.26 -1.72 -16.14
N ALA A 330 22.39 -1.14 -15.73
CA ALA A 330 23.23 -0.33 -16.60
C ALA A 330 23.79 -1.15 -17.79
N ALA A 331 24.21 -2.39 -17.53
CA ALA A 331 24.71 -3.29 -18.56
C ALA A 331 23.61 -3.68 -19.57
N ARG A 332 22.35 -3.88 -19.12
CA ARG A 332 21.20 -4.13 -20.00
C ARG A 332 20.91 -2.94 -20.91
N ALA A 333 20.88 -1.73 -20.34
CA ALA A 333 20.64 -0.51 -21.09
C ALA A 333 21.71 -0.28 -22.19
N THR A 334 22.97 -0.65 -21.93
CA THR A 334 24.05 -0.57 -22.90
C THR A 334 23.88 -1.60 -24.02
N ARG A 335 23.52 -2.85 -23.69
CA ARG A 335 23.23 -3.90 -24.69
C ARG A 335 22.06 -3.55 -25.58
N SER A 336 20.99 -3.03 -25.02
CA SER A 336 19.80 -2.60 -25.78
C SER A 336 20.15 -1.50 -26.80
N ARG A 337 21.03 -0.56 -26.44
CA ARG A 337 21.50 0.48 -27.35
C ARG A 337 22.38 -0.08 -28.48
N SER A 338 23.17 -1.12 -28.21
CA SER A 338 24.05 -1.73 -29.21
C SER A 338 23.31 -2.61 -30.22
N THR A 339 22.13 -3.11 -29.88
CA THR A 339 21.28 -3.95 -30.74
C THR A 339 20.17 -3.18 -31.44
N GLY A 340 19.91 -1.93 -31.02
CA GLY A 340 18.93 -1.06 -31.65
C GLY A 340 19.40 -0.65 -33.07
N ARG A 341 18.59 -0.97 -34.10
CA ARG A 341 18.80 -0.36 -35.42
C ARG A 341 18.72 1.16 -35.27
N PRO A 342 19.65 1.93 -35.85
CA PRO A 342 19.55 3.38 -35.85
C PRO A 342 18.19 3.76 -36.46
N ILE A 343 17.46 4.63 -35.75
CA ILE A 343 16.21 5.21 -36.27
C ILE A 343 16.60 5.95 -37.55
N GLN A 344 16.18 5.42 -38.72
CA GLN A 344 16.35 6.16 -39.96
C GLN A 344 15.48 7.43 -39.86
N PRO A 345 16.05 8.60 -40.12
CA PRO A 345 15.23 9.81 -40.15
C PRO A 345 14.11 9.64 -41.18
N LEU A 346 12.89 9.96 -40.78
CA LEU A 346 11.76 10.03 -41.67
C LEU A 346 12.09 11.05 -42.75
N THR A 347 12.44 10.57 -43.96
CA THR A 347 12.63 11.45 -45.11
C THR A 347 11.25 11.94 -45.57
N THR A 348 11.11 13.23 -45.70
CA THR A 348 9.89 13.92 -46.20
C THR A 348 9.60 13.65 -47.69
N ALA A 349 10.24 12.64 -48.29
CA ALA A 349 9.99 12.21 -49.67
C ALA A 349 8.73 11.33 -49.76
N GLY A 350 7.56 11.94 -49.77
CA GLY A 350 6.29 11.24 -49.92
C GLY A 350 5.02 12.09 -49.73
N LEU A 351 5.18 13.36 -49.48
CA LEU A 351 4.05 14.32 -49.46
C LEU A 351 4.12 15.16 -50.75
N LYS A 352 3.63 14.61 -51.85
CA LYS A 352 3.16 15.35 -53.04
C LYS A 352 1.74 14.95 -53.33
#